data_7de02d2395ff9220b37f8d4b6263b459
#
_entry.id   7de02d2395ff9220b37f8d4b6263b459
#
_cell.length_a   1.000
_cell.length_b   1.000
_cell.length_c   1.000
_cell.angle_alpha   90.00
_cell.angle_beta   90.00
_cell.angle_gamma   90.00
#
_symmetry.space_group_name_H-M   'P 1'
#
loop_
_entity.id
_entity.type
_entity.pdbx_description
1 polymer ?
#
loop_
_entity_poly.entity_id
_entity_poly.type
_entity_poly.pdbx_seq_one_letter_code
_entity_poly.pdbx_strand_id
1 'polypeptide(L)'
;MSRFETAATLTHESARSALDAGLSRIATGATEVDCASLKQFDSSAHAVLLAWQRAAAARGAALTVVNLPSGLASLAQAYGVDTLLTFRH
;
A
#
# COMPACT_ATOMS: atom_id res chain seq x y z
N MET A 1 -13.39 11.60 -4.26
CA MET A 1 -12.30 10.95 -3.53
C MET A 1 -12.57 9.46 -3.49
N SER A 2 -11.59 8.66 -3.87
CA SER A 2 -11.76 7.22 -4.03
C SER A 2 -10.79 6.48 -3.12
N ARG A 3 -11.29 5.44 -2.48
CA ARG A 3 -10.54 4.60 -1.56
C ARG A 3 -10.68 3.15 -1.99
N PHE A 4 -9.60 2.38 -1.84
CA PHE A 4 -9.68 0.93 -1.99
C PHE A 4 -9.04 0.25 -0.79
N GLU A 5 -9.37 -1.02 -0.59
CA GLU A 5 -8.88 -1.79 0.54
C GLU A 5 -7.92 -2.86 0.07
N THR A 6 -6.93 -3.20 0.93
CA THR A 6 -6.10 -4.35 0.67
C THR A 6 -6.89 -5.62 0.96
N ALA A 7 -6.49 -6.73 0.37
CA ALA A 7 -6.97 -8.05 0.78
C ALA A 7 -6.43 -8.35 2.19
N ALA A 8 -6.92 -9.43 2.79
CA ALA A 8 -6.45 -9.87 4.11
C ALA A 8 -4.99 -10.32 4.09
N THR A 9 -4.48 -10.72 2.94
CA THR A 9 -3.13 -11.24 2.78
C THR A 9 -2.36 -10.43 1.75
N LEU A 10 -1.13 -10.05 2.10
CA LEU A 10 -0.23 -9.35 1.20
C LEU A 10 1.18 -9.87 1.44
N THR A 11 1.48 -11.00 0.81
CA THR A 11 2.77 -11.68 0.90
C THR A 11 3.35 -11.80 -0.50
N HIS A 12 4.57 -12.35 -0.60
CA HIS A 12 5.19 -12.49 -1.91
C HIS A 12 4.36 -13.37 -2.87
N GLU A 13 3.54 -14.28 -2.35
CA GLU A 13 2.68 -15.12 -3.18
C GLU A 13 1.50 -14.34 -3.77
N SER A 14 0.96 -13.38 -3.03
CA SER A 14 -0.18 -12.57 -3.47
C SER A 14 0.21 -11.21 -4.00
N ALA A 15 1.50 -10.84 -3.91
CA ALA A 15 1.96 -9.49 -4.22
C ALA A 15 1.62 -9.06 -5.65
N ARG A 16 1.76 -9.95 -6.63
CA ARG A 16 1.48 -9.60 -8.02
C ARG A 16 0.01 -9.28 -8.24
N SER A 17 -0.88 -10.12 -7.70
CA SER A 17 -2.32 -9.86 -7.79
C SER A 17 -2.70 -8.58 -7.08
N ALA A 18 -2.15 -8.36 -5.89
CA ALA A 18 -2.43 -7.15 -5.12
C ALA A 18 -1.93 -5.92 -5.85
N LEU A 19 -0.73 -5.98 -6.41
CA LEU A 19 -0.16 -4.88 -7.17
C LEU A 19 -1.06 -4.51 -8.34
N ASP A 20 -1.44 -5.49 -9.14
CA ASP A 20 -2.26 -5.26 -10.33
C ASP A 20 -3.64 -4.69 -9.97
N ALA A 21 -4.26 -5.22 -8.91
CA ALA A 21 -5.56 -4.73 -8.45
C ALA A 21 -5.49 -3.27 -8.01
N GLY A 22 -4.47 -2.93 -7.22
CA GLY A 22 -4.29 -1.55 -6.76
C GLY A 22 -3.94 -0.58 -7.87
N LEU A 23 -3.09 -1.00 -8.81
CA LEU A 23 -2.74 -0.16 -9.95
C LEU A 23 -3.98 0.17 -10.78
N SER A 24 -4.89 -0.78 -10.94
CA SER A 24 -6.15 -0.56 -11.65
C SER A 24 -6.99 0.50 -10.95
N ARG A 25 -7.07 0.46 -9.61
CA ARG A 25 -7.83 1.44 -8.85
C ARG A 25 -7.18 2.82 -8.91
N ILE A 26 -5.86 2.88 -8.83
CA ILE A 26 -5.12 4.14 -8.94
C ILE A 26 -5.32 4.75 -10.32
N ALA A 27 -5.34 3.94 -11.36
CA ALA A 27 -5.58 4.40 -12.73
C ALA A 27 -6.96 5.03 -12.88
N THR A 28 -7.93 4.67 -12.05
CA THR A 28 -9.27 5.26 -12.06
C THR A 28 -9.43 6.39 -11.04
N GLY A 29 -8.36 6.81 -10.37
CA GLY A 29 -8.38 7.99 -9.52
C GLY A 29 -8.39 7.74 -8.02
N ALA A 30 -8.08 6.53 -7.56
CA ALA A 30 -8.02 6.25 -6.14
C ALA A 30 -6.91 7.09 -5.48
N THR A 31 -7.21 7.65 -4.30
CA THR A 31 -6.28 8.50 -3.54
C THR A 31 -5.97 7.96 -2.16
N GLU A 32 -6.65 6.90 -1.72
CA GLU A 32 -6.40 6.27 -0.43
C GLU A 32 -6.43 4.76 -0.57
N VAL A 33 -5.57 4.08 0.19
CA VAL A 33 -5.65 2.64 0.39
C VAL A 33 -5.81 2.36 1.88
N ASP A 34 -6.83 1.56 2.21
CA ASP A 34 -7.13 1.18 3.58
C ASP A 34 -6.57 -0.21 3.86
N CYS A 35 -5.68 -0.29 4.82
CA CYS A 35 -5.03 -1.54 5.21
C CYS A 35 -5.67 -2.20 6.43
N ALA A 36 -6.85 -1.73 6.85
CA ALA A 36 -7.50 -2.26 8.06
C ALA A 36 -7.79 -3.76 7.98
N SER A 37 -8.07 -4.29 6.79
CA SER A 37 -8.36 -5.70 6.58
C SER A 37 -7.11 -6.58 6.51
N LEU A 38 -5.93 -5.98 6.44
CA LEU A 38 -4.68 -6.71 6.24
C LEU A 38 -4.29 -7.46 7.50
N LYS A 39 -4.21 -8.80 7.42
CA LYS A 39 -3.92 -9.68 8.56
C LYS A 39 -2.61 -10.43 8.41
N GLN A 40 -2.26 -10.82 7.18
CA GLN A 40 -1.04 -11.56 6.89
C GLN A 40 -0.21 -10.80 5.87
N PHE A 41 1.05 -10.56 6.19
CA PHE A 41 1.93 -9.78 5.31
C PHE A 41 3.39 -10.15 5.57
N ASP A 42 4.22 -9.86 4.59
CA ASP A 42 5.68 -9.93 4.72
C ASP A 42 6.27 -8.65 4.11
N SER A 43 7.58 -8.63 3.90
CA SER A 43 8.24 -7.43 3.35
C SER A 43 7.79 -7.08 1.94
N SER A 44 7.17 -8.02 1.22
CA SER A 44 6.59 -7.72 -0.11
C SER A 44 5.50 -6.66 -0.03
N ALA A 45 4.82 -6.55 1.11
CA ALA A 45 3.79 -5.53 1.30
C ALA A 45 4.36 -4.12 1.12
N HIS A 46 5.57 -3.86 1.62
CA HIS A 46 6.21 -2.56 1.45
C HIS A 46 6.46 -2.26 -0.02
N ALA A 47 6.95 -3.25 -0.76
CA ALA A 47 7.23 -3.07 -2.18
C ALA A 47 5.96 -2.75 -2.95
N VAL A 48 4.85 -3.41 -2.64
CA VAL A 48 3.56 -3.16 -3.28
C VAL A 48 3.06 -1.75 -2.93
N LEU A 49 3.11 -1.37 -1.65
CA LEU A 49 2.66 -0.05 -1.23
C LEU A 49 3.48 1.06 -1.89
N LEU A 50 4.80 0.89 -1.96
CA LEU A 50 5.66 1.86 -2.64
C LEU A 50 5.36 1.95 -4.13
N ALA A 51 5.13 0.81 -4.78
CA ALA A 51 4.79 0.79 -6.20
C ALA A 51 3.47 1.53 -6.46
N TRP A 52 2.49 1.34 -5.58
CA TRP A 52 1.22 2.05 -5.69
C TRP A 52 1.41 3.56 -5.53
N GLN A 53 2.23 3.99 -4.57
CA GLN A 53 2.49 5.41 -4.36
C GLN A 53 3.23 6.03 -5.53
N ARG A 54 4.17 5.29 -6.13
CA ARG A 54 4.87 5.75 -7.33
C ARG A 54 3.93 5.90 -8.52
N ALA A 55 3.00 4.95 -8.67
CA ALA A 55 2.02 5.02 -9.75
C ALA A 55 1.11 6.23 -9.61
N ALA A 56 0.69 6.54 -8.38
CA ALA A 56 -0.11 7.72 -8.12
C ALA A 56 0.68 9.00 -8.42
N ALA A 57 1.93 9.06 -7.98
CA ALA A 57 2.79 10.21 -8.22
C ALA A 57 3.02 10.45 -9.70
N ALA A 58 3.13 9.40 -10.50
CA ALA A 58 3.30 9.49 -11.94
C ALA A 58 2.10 10.16 -12.62
N ARG A 59 0.95 10.15 -11.97
CA ARG A 59 -0.27 10.83 -12.45
C ARG A 59 -0.44 12.22 -11.84
N GLY A 60 0.54 12.70 -11.10
CA GLY A 60 0.45 13.98 -10.40
C GLY A 60 -0.44 13.94 -9.17
N ALA A 61 -0.67 12.75 -8.61
CA ALA A 61 -1.51 12.55 -7.44
C ALA A 61 -0.69 12.01 -6.28
N ALA A 62 -1.31 11.92 -5.11
CA ALA A 62 -0.71 11.29 -3.94
C ALA A 62 -1.63 10.18 -3.45
N LEU A 63 -1.05 9.06 -3.03
CA LEU A 63 -1.80 7.97 -2.43
C LEU A 63 -1.48 7.95 -0.94
N THR A 64 -2.50 8.06 -0.11
CA THR A 64 -2.35 7.98 1.34
C THR A 64 -2.69 6.57 1.81
N VAL A 65 -1.81 5.98 2.61
CA VAL A 65 -2.04 4.68 3.23
C VAL A 65 -2.64 4.91 4.60
N VAL A 66 -3.81 4.35 4.86
CA VAL A 66 -4.50 4.51 6.15
C VAL A 66 -4.64 3.16 6.84
N ASN A 67 -4.68 3.19 8.18
CA ASN A 67 -4.84 1.99 9.02
C ASN A 67 -3.77 0.93 8.79
N LEU A 68 -2.53 1.37 8.58
CA LEU A 68 -1.42 0.43 8.41
C LEU A 68 -1.24 -0.39 9.70
N PRO A 69 -1.20 -1.74 9.62
CA PRO A 69 -0.97 -2.56 10.80
C PRO A 69 0.34 -2.19 11.49
N SER A 70 0.35 -2.19 12.82
CA SER A 70 1.54 -1.79 13.58
C SER A 70 2.75 -2.66 13.27
N GLY A 71 2.54 -3.97 13.06
CA GLY A 71 3.63 -4.86 12.68
C GLY A 71 4.26 -4.49 11.34
N LEU A 72 3.44 -4.08 10.38
CA LEU A 72 3.93 -3.65 9.08
C LEU A 72 4.63 -2.29 9.17
N ALA A 73 4.11 -1.38 9.98
CA ALA A 73 4.76 -0.10 10.23
C ALA A 73 6.14 -0.30 10.88
N SER A 74 6.25 -1.25 11.81
CA SER A 74 7.53 -1.59 12.44
C SER A 74 8.52 -2.15 11.44
N LEU A 75 8.08 -3.00 10.52
CA LEU A 75 8.94 -3.52 9.46
C LEU A 75 9.41 -2.40 8.53
N ALA A 76 8.52 -1.47 8.20
CA ALA A 76 8.86 -0.33 7.36
C ALA A 76 9.96 0.50 8.01
N GLN A 77 9.86 0.74 9.31
CA GLN A 77 10.86 1.48 10.06
C GLN A 77 12.20 0.72 10.10
N ALA A 78 12.14 -0.59 10.34
CA ALA A 78 13.35 -1.41 10.39
C ALA A 78 14.11 -1.43 9.07
N TYR A 79 13.40 -1.37 7.95
CA TYR A 79 14.02 -1.36 6.62
C TYR A 79 14.31 0.05 6.11
N GLY A 80 13.98 1.10 6.88
CA GLY A 80 14.22 2.47 6.49
C GLY A 80 13.31 2.98 5.38
N VAL A 81 12.16 2.34 5.16
CA VAL A 81 11.23 2.76 4.11
C VAL A 81 10.06 3.57 4.65
N ASP A 82 9.97 3.77 5.95
CA ASP A 82 8.89 4.55 6.56
C ASP A 82 8.87 6.00 6.09
N THR A 83 10.04 6.54 5.74
CA THR A 83 10.14 7.90 5.19
C THR A 83 9.70 7.98 3.73
N LEU A 84 9.59 6.83 3.05
CA LEU A 84 9.18 6.77 1.65
C LEU A 84 7.68 6.55 1.50
N LEU A 85 7.00 6.14 2.57
CA LEU A 85 5.56 5.89 2.57
C LEU A 85 4.83 7.08 3.20
N THR A 86 3.76 7.51 2.56
CA THR A 86 2.85 8.49 3.14
C THR A 86 1.69 7.72 3.75
N PHE A 87 1.61 7.71 5.08
CA PHE A 87 0.54 6.99 5.75
C PHE A 87 0.02 7.75 6.95
N ARG A 88 -1.18 7.36 7.36
CA ARG A 88 -1.90 7.97 8.47
C ARG A 88 -2.46 6.86 9.36
N HIS A 89 -2.30 7.01 10.64
CA HIS A 89 -2.80 6.05 11.62
C HIS A 89 -4.26 6.29 11.97
#